data_0b8ab8bef5e9a603e373038b5a157ead
#
_entry.id   0b8ab8bef5e9a603e373038b5a157ead
#
_cell.length_a   1.000
_cell.length_b   1.000
_cell.length_c   1.000
_cell.angle_alpha   90.00
_cell.angle_beta   90.00
_cell.angle_gamma   90.00
#
_symmetry.space_group_name_H-M   'P 1'
#
loop_
_entity.id
_entity.type
_entity.pdbx_description
1 polymer ?
#
loop_
_entity_poly.entity_id
_entity_poly.type
_entity_poly.pdbx_seq_one_letter_code
_entity_poly.pdbx_strand_id
1 'polypeptide(L)'
;MTASFEGVAKLGFGAMRLPLADPDDVTAIDIEQLKAMMDEFIAKGGTYVDTAFVYHNGASETALREALVERYPRDAYTLATKCLAWACPTKEEAQACLPTSLERLGVDYIDYYLLHNLGGARTAKFDEYDMWNYVAKAKADGLVRHVGFSMHDGPETLEEILTAHPEVDFVQLQVNYLDWDDPVTQSARCMEVAAAHGKPVIIMEPVRGGRLANLPERGAAVLAAADPDASQASWAYRFCLDLPGVLTVLAGASTLEQMRDNMATFQSHAPLTEAERGAIDGAIAALRSVDLIPCTNCGYCVKDCPEGVKIPIAMNLLNLEKTTEDNEFVRGLYSWQAAEGPASKCIQCGTCEAMCPQSIDIIDHLTEAVEHFEG
;
A
#
# COMPACT_ATOMS: atom_id res chain seq x y z
N MET A 1 -8.84 -26.37 7.79
CA MET A 1 -9.04 -25.60 9.03
C MET A 1 -8.95 -24.13 8.63
N THR A 2 -9.95 -23.32 8.93
CA THR A 2 -9.89 -21.87 8.70
C THR A 2 -8.81 -21.29 9.62
N ALA A 3 -7.94 -20.46 9.07
CA ALA A 3 -6.91 -19.77 9.85
C ALA A 3 -7.57 -18.95 10.97
N SER A 4 -7.04 -19.04 12.20
CA SER A 4 -7.51 -18.22 13.32
C SER A 4 -6.68 -16.95 13.37
N PHE A 5 -7.35 -15.79 13.28
CA PHE A 5 -6.74 -14.45 13.37
C PHE A 5 -7.06 -13.79 14.72
N GLU A 6 -7.29 -14.59 15.76
CA GLU A 6 -7.61 -14.08 17.09
C GLU A 6 -6.46 -13.23 17.67
N GLY A 7 -6.81 -12.15 18.35
CA GLY A 7 -5.85 -11.28 19.03
C GLY A 7 -5.13 -10.24 18.17
N VAL A 8 -5.43 -10.15 16.87
CA VAL A 8 -4.88 -9.08 16.02
C VAL A 8 -5.60 -7.77 16.31
N ALA A 9 -4.85 -6.75 16.75
CA ALA A 9 -5.37 -5.41 16.94
C ALA A 9 -5.78 -4.79 15.60
N LYS A 10 -6.82 -3.94 15.61
CA LYS A 10 -7.28 -3.24 14.41
C LYS A 10 -6.26 -2.24 13.86
N LEU A 11 -5.38 -1.72 14.71
CA LEU A 11 -4.20 -0.95 14.30
C LEU A 11 -3.00 -1.89 14.15
N GLY A 12 -2.40 -1.89 12.95
CA GLY A 12 -1.08 -2.44 12.67
C GLY A 12 -0.05 -1.34 12.50
N PHE A 13 1.16 -1.51 13.03
CA PHE A 13 2.27 -0.60 12.80
C PHE A 13 2.97 -0.95 11.49
N GLY A 14 3.00 0.01 10.54
CA GLY A 14 3.71 -0.15 9.25
C GLY A 14 5.13 0.42 9.30
N ALA A 15 6.15 -0.43 9.16
CA ALA A 15 7.56 -0.06 9.26
C ALA A 15 8.21 0.39 7.93
N MET A 16 7.41 0.84 6.96
CA MET A 16 7.93 1.39 5.69
C MET A 16 8.45 2.83 5.84
N ARG A 17 8.02 3.55 6.88
CA ARG A 17 8.35 4.97 7.12
C ARG A 17 8.83 5.18 8.55
N LEU A 18 9.87 4.42 8.95
CA LEU A 18 10.47 4.55 10.27
C LEU A 18 11.12 5.94 10.44
N PRO A 19 11.24 6.43 11.69
CA PRO A 19 11.95 7.68 11.96
C PRO A 19 13.42 7.57 11.52
N LEU A 20 13.94 8.62 10.88
CA LEU A 20 15.31 8.69 10.41
C LEU A 20 16.12 9.66 11.27
N ALA A 21 17.33 9.28 11.63
CA ALA A 21 18.33 10.15 12.26
C ALA A 21 18.98 11.09 11.23
N ASP A 22 19.06 10.64 9.97
CA ASP A 22 19.49 11.43 8.82
C ASP A 22 18.42 11.28 7.71
N PRO A 23 17.72 12.35 7.32
CA PRO A 23 16.67 12.28 6.30
C PRO A 23 17.20 11.92 4.89
N ASP A 24 18.49 12.12 4.63
CA ASP A 24 19.12 11.82 3.35
C ASP A 24 19.62 10.36 3.28
N ASP A 25 19.65 9.64 4.41
CA ASP A 25 20.00 8.22 4.47
C ASP A 25 18.84 7.37 5.00
N VAL A 26 18.13 6.72 4.10
CA VAL A 26 16.98 5.86 4.43
C VAL A 26 17.33 4.67 5.34
N THR A 27 18.62 4.34 5.51
CA THR A 27 19.09 3.28 6.41
C THR A 27 19.44 3.79 7.81
N ALA A 28 19.59 5.11 7.99
CA ALA A 28 19.92 5.77 9.26
C ALA A 28 18.67 5.91 10.14
N ILE A 29 18.12 4.79 10.61
CA ILE A 29 16.91 4.78 11.44
C ILE A 29 17.22 5.34 12.83
N ASP A 30 16.39 6.27 13.33
CA ASP A 30 16.42 6.74 14.73
C ASP A 30 15.86 5.66 15.65
N ILE A 31 16.76 4.80 16.11
CA ILE A 31 16.42 3.63 16.96
C ILE A 31 15.81 4.06 18.30
N GLU A 32 16.26 5.15 18.89
CA GLU A 32 15.73 5.59 20.20
C GLU A 32 14.30 6.12 20.06
N GLN A 33 14.02 6.86 18.99
CA GLN A 33 12.64 7.26 18.68
C GLN A 33 11.77 6.05 18.33
N LEU A 34 12.27 5.10 17.54
CA LEU A 34 11.56 3.86 17.22
C LEU A 34 11.24 3.05 18.50
N LYS A 35 12.17 2.94 19.44
CA LYS A 35 11.93 2.29 20.75
C LYS A 35 10.78 2.96 21.50
N ALA A 36 10.79 4.29 21.57
CA ALA A 36 9.71 5.03 22.22
C ALA A 36 8.35 4.83 21.52
N MET A 37 8.34 4.74 20.19
CA MET A 37 7.13 4.44 19.41
C MET A 37 6.63 3.02 19.68
N MET A 38 7.51 2.03 19.76
CA MET A 38 7.13 0.65 20.11
C MET A 38 6.59 0.57 21.54
N ASP A 39 7.16 1.30 22.48
CA ASP A 39 6.66 1.37 23.87
C ASP A 39 5.21 1.89 23.91
N GLU A 40 4.93 2.98 23.23
CA GLU A 40 3.55 3.52 23.10
C GLU A 40 2.61 2.52 22.42
N PHE A 41 3.07 1.90 21.33
CA PHE A 41 2.27 0.96 20.54
C PHE A 41 1.84 -0.24 21.37
N ILE A 42 2.80 -0.93 22.01
CA ILE A 42 2.53 -2.11 22.83
C ILE A 42 1.72 -1.74 24.08
N ALA A 43 2.09 -0.66 24.79
CA ALA A 43 1.38 -0.22 26.00
C ALA A 43 -0.10 0.10 25.75
N LYS A 44 -0.44 0.52 24.55
CA LYS A 44 -1.82 0.85 24.13
C LYS A 44 -2.55 -0.31 23.43
N GLY A 45 -1.98 -1.51 23.46
CA GLY A 45 -2.62 -2.73 22.96
C GLY A 45 -2.42 -2.99 21.45
N GLY A 46 -1.46 -2.32 20.80
CA GLY A 46 -1.02 -2.66 19.46
C GLY A 46 -0.31 -4.02 19.45
N THR A 47 -0.61 -4.85 18.46
CA THR A 47 -0.04 -6.21 18.38
C THR A 47 0.55 -6.54 17.01
N TYR A 48 0.11 -5.93 15.94
CA TYR A 48 0.52 -6.28 14.57
C TYR A 48 1.59 -5.31 14.06
N VAL A 49 2.78 -5.83 13.71
CA VAL A 49 3.90 -5.05 13.17
C VAL A 49 4.27 -5.58 11.79
N ASP A 50 4.20 -4.70 10.78
CA ASP A 50 4.41 -4.99 9.37
C ASP A 50 5.72 -4.40 8.87
N THR A 51 6.59 -5.24 8.33
CA THR A 51 7.81 -4.84 7.61
C THR A 51 7.93 -5.55 6.26
N ALA A 52 9.04 -5.40 5.58
CA ALA A 52 9.40 -6.17 4.40
C ALA A 52 10.93 -6.24 4.25
N PHE A 53 11.39 -7.29 3.58
CA PHE A 53 12.80 -7.56 3.30
C PHE A 53 13.57 -6.34 2.76
N VAL A 54 12.90 -5.47 1.99
CA VAL A 54 13.52 -4.32 1.32
C VAL A 54 13.32 -2.99 2.01
N TYR A 55 12.45 -2.89 3.02
CA TYR A 55 12.18 -1.60 3.64
C TYR A 55 13.45 -1.01 4.26
N HIS A 56 13.66 0.27 4.02
CA HIS A 56 14.90 0.97 4.42
C HIS A 56 16.17 0.26 3.92
N ASN A 57 16.14 -0.21 2.65
CA ASN A 57 17.23 -0.98 2.04
C ASN A 57 17.67 -2.20 2.89
N GLY A 58 16.71 -2.84 3.57
CA GLY A 58 16.91 -4.00 4.43
C GLY A 58 17.17 -3.68 5.91
N ALA A 59 17.29 -2.40 6.29
CA ALA A 59 17.54 -1.99 7.67
C ALA A 59 16.29 -2.07 8.57
N SER A 60 15.07 -2.07 7.99
CA SER A 60 13.85 -2.09 8.79
C SER A 60 13.72 -3.34 9.67
N GLU A 61 14.07 -4.52 9.17
CA GLU A 61 13.98 -5.77 9.94
C GLU A 61 14.96 -5.77 11.12
N THR A 62 16.20 -5.30 10.94
CA THR A 62 17.19 -5.20 12.03
C THR A 62 16.83 -4.12 13.05
N ALA A 63 16.26 -3.00 12.61
CA ALA A 63 15.77 -1.96 13.51
C ALA A 63 14.60 -2.45 14.39
N LEU A 64 13.68 -3.22 13.81
CA LEU A 64 12.59 -3.85 14.58
C LEU A 64 13.10 -4.94 15.53
N ARG A 65 14.16 -5.66 15.18
CA ARG A 65 14.81 -6.56 16.12
C ARG A 65 15.24 -5.81 17.39
N GLU A 66 15.96 -4.70 17.23
CA GLU A 66 16.46 -3.92 18.36
C GLU A 66 15.34 -3.21 19.13
N ALA A 67 14.36 -2.63 18.43
CA ALA A 67 13.32 -1.81 19.04
C ALA A 67 12.17 -2.61 19.63
N LEU A 68 11.91 -3.81 19.13
CA LEU A 68 10.75 -4.63 19.52
C LEU A 68 11.18 -6.02 20.01
N VAL A 69 11.84 -6.82 19.16
CA VAL A 69 12.02 -8.27 19.41
C VAL A 69 12.90 -8.54 20.65
N GLU A 70 13.97 -7.78 20.82
CA GLU A 70 14.89 -7.93 21.98
C GLU A 70 14.34 -7.32 23.29
N ARG A 71 13.20 -6.62 23.22
CA ARG A 71 12.65 -5.86 24.36
C ARG A 71 11.34 -6.43 24.91
N TYR A 72 10.58 -7.14 24.09
CA TYR A 72 9.25 -7.63 24.44
C TYR A 72 9.15 -9.14 24.30
N PRO A 73 8.33 -9.82 25.17
CA PRO A 73 8.07 -11.25 24.99
C PRO A 73 7.40 -11.50 23.62
N ARG A 74 7.77 -12.65 23.00
CA ARG A 74 7.35 -12.99 21.62
C ARG A 74 5.84 -13.08 21.43
N ASP A 75 5.08 -13.34 22.47
CA ASP A 75 3.62 -13.43 22.47
C ASP A 75 2.91 -12.07 22.66
N ALA A 76 3.67 -10.99 22.91
CA ALA A 76 3.12 -9.65 23.03
C ALA A 76 2.79 -9.02 21.66
N TYR A 77 3.33 -9.55 20.56
CA TYR A 77 3.18 -9.00 19.21
C TYR A 77 3.16 -10.08 18.15
N THR A 78 2.66 -9.72 16.96
CA THR A 78 2.76 -10.49 15.73
C THR A 78 3.61 -9.76 14.70
N LEU A 79 4.45 -10.49 13.96
CA LEU A 79 5.34 -9.95 12.93
C LEU A 79 4.85 -10.36 11.55
N ALA A 80 4.83 -9.37 10.65
CA ALA A 80 4.68 -9.57 9.23
C ALA A 80 5.91 -9.10 8.47
N THR A 81 6.40 -9.93 7.53
CA THR A 81 7.42 -9.51 6.55
C THR A 81 7.14 -10.12 5.19
N LYS A 82 7.87 -9.67 4.16
CA LYS A 82 7.49 -9.93 2.76
C LYS A 82 8.72 -10.22 1.90
N CYS A 83 8.55 -11.13 0.92
CA CYS A 83 9.56 -11.51 -0.09
C CYS A 83 9.25 -10.86 -1.44
N LEU A 84 10.28 -10.32 -2.11
CA LEU A 84 10.20 -9.76 -3.47
C LEU A 84 10.81 -10.71 -4.50
N ALA A 85 10.15 -11.83 -4.81
CA ALA A 85 10.67 -12.77 -5.79
C ALA A 85 10.93 -12.13 -7.18
N TRP A 86 10.09 -11.17 -7.59
CA TRP A 86 10.24 -10.47 -8.87
C TRP A 86 11.49 -9.57 -8.96
N ALA A 87 12.07 -9.18 -7.83
CA ALA A 87 13.33 -8.41 -7.78
C ALA A 87 14.57 -9.30 -7.55
N CYS A 88 14.38 -10.61 -7.33
CA CYS A 88 15.48 -11.56 -7.14
C CYS A 88 15.95 -12.09 -8.48
N PRO A 89 17.27 -12.13 -8.75
CA PRO A 89 17.85 -12.69 -9.97
C PRO A 89 17.58 -14.18 -10.15
N THR A 90 17.50 -14.94 -9.05
CA THR A 90 17.35 -16.39 -9.07
C THR A 90 16.29 -16.89 -8.08
N LYS A 91 15.83 -18.14 -8.29
CA LYS A 91 14.92 -18.84 -7.36
C LYS A 91 15.53 -18.98 -5.97
N GLU A 92 16.81 -19.32 -5.90
CA GLU A 92 17.56 -19.53 -4.67
C GLU A 92 17.59 -18.22 -3.82
N GLU A 93 17.81 -17.08 -4.46
CA GLU A 93 17.80 -15.77 -3.80
C GLU A 93 16.39 -15.40 -3.31
N ALA A 94 15.36 -15.68 -4.12
CA ALA A 94 13.96 -15.45 -3.70
C ALA A 94 13.59 -16.31 -2.47
N GLN A 95 13.98 -17.57 -2.45
CA GLN A 95 13.75 -18.47 -1.32
C GLN A 95 14.62 -18.14 -0.11
N ALA A 96 15.80 -17.54 -0.30
CA ALA A 96 16.66 -17.08 0.78
C ALA A 96 16.10 -15.85 1.55
N CYS A 97 15.10 -15.15 1.00
CA CYS A 97 14.48 -14.02 1.71
C CYS A 97 13.94 -14.41 3.08
N LEU A 98 13.24 -15.54 3.21
CA LEU A 98 12.65 -15.98 4.48
C LEU A 98 13.71 -16.28 5.56
N PRO A 99 14.70 -17.16 5.35
CA PRO A 99 15.72 -17.39 6.36
C PRO A 99 16.52 -16.14 6.69
N THR A 100 16.78 -15.26 5.73
CA THR A 100 17.43 -13.96 5.99
C THR A 100 16.56 -13.05 6.85
N SER A 101 15.25 -12.99 6.61
CA SER A 101 14.31 -12.20 7.43
C SER A 101 14.24 -12.74 8.86
N LEU A 102 14.21 -14.07 9.05
CA LEU A 102 14.25 -14.69 10.38
C LEU A 102 15.53 -14.31 11.15
N GLU A 103 16.69 -14.33 10.46
CA GLU A 103 17.98 -13.93 11.04
C GLU A 103 18.01 -12.44 11.39
N ARG A 104 17.58 -11.54 10.48
CA ARG A 104 17.57 -10.10 10.68
C ARG A 104 16.66 -9.70 11.84
N LEU A 105 15.46 -10.27 11.89
CA LEU A 105 14.49 -10.05 12.95
C LEU A 105 14.88 -10.75 14.26
N GLY A 106 15.71 -11.79 14.22
CA GLY A 106 16.13 -12.55 15.39
C GLY A 106 15.01 -13.41 15.99
N VAL A 107 14.16 -14.03 15.13
CA VAL A 107 13.01 -14.84 15.56
C VAL A 107 13.03 -16.22 14.90
N ASP A 108 12.40 -17.20 15.56
CA ASP A 108 12.32 -18.57 15.04
C ASP A 108 11.18 -18.76 14.03
N TYR A 109 10.18 -17.86 14.01
CA TYR A 109 9.04 -17.91 13.11
C TYR A 109 8.46 -16.51 12.83
N ILE A 110 7.80 -16.37 11.67
CA ILE A 110 7.02 -15.20 11.26
C ILE A 110 5.53 -15.51 11.40
N ASP A 111 4.73 -14.58 11.95
CA ASP A 111 3.28 -14.79 12.06
C ASP A 111 2.58 -14.63 10.72
N TYR A 112 2.96 -13.61 9.91
CA TYR A 112 2.34 -13.28 8.64
C TYR A 112 3.43 -13.10 7.57
N TYR A 113 3.52 -14.02 6.63
CA TYR A 113 4.50 -13.94 5.54
C TYR A 113 3.81 -13.67 4.21
N LEU A 114 4.25 -12.64 3.49
CA LEU A 114 3.62 -12.20 2.26
C LEU A 114 4.53 -12.38 1.05
N LEU A 115 3.93 -12.82 -0.04
CA LEU A 115 4.49 -12.62 -1.36
C LEU A 115 4.23 -11.16 -1.76
N HIS A 116 5.31 -10.40 -1.99
CA HIS A 116 5.26 -8.93 -2.00
C HIS A 116 4.94 -8.35 -3.37
N ASN A 117 3.89 -7.52 -3.44
CA ASN A 117 3.56 -6.70 -4.60
C ASN A 117 3.31 -7.54 -5.87
N LEU A 118 2.39 -8.50 -5.78
CA LEU A 118 1.88 -9.24 -6.94
C LEU A 118 1.13 -8.29 -7.89
N GLY A 119 1.00 -8.70 -9.13
CA GLY A 119 0.29 -7.97 -10.18
C GLY A 119 1.07 -7.97 -11.50
N GLY A 120 0.35 -8.04 -12.61
CA GLY A 120 0.94 -8.05 -13.95
C GLY A 120 2.08 -9.05 -14.10
N ALA A 121 3.18 -8.65 -14.72
CA ALA A 121 4.35 -9.51 -14.95
C ALA A 121 5.07 -9.97 -13.67
N ARG A 122 4.87 -9.28 -12.53
CA ARG A 122 5.51 -9.65 -11.25
C ARG A 122 5.00 -10.98 -10.72
N THR A 123 3.70 -11.27 -10.89
CA THR A 123 3.10 -12.54 -10.45
C THR A 123 3.80 -13.75 -11.08
N ALA A 124 4.12 -13.70 -12.37
CA ALA A 124 4.77 -14.78 -13.09
C ALA A 124 6.12 -15.20 -12.47
N LYS A 125 6.83 -14.28 -11.81
CA LYS A 125 8.10 -14.61 -11.14
C LYS A 125 7.91 -15.48 -9.88
N PHE A 126 6.81 -15.30 -9.17
CA PHE A 126 6.49 -16.17 -8.03
C PHE A 126 6.17 -17.60 -8.49
N ASP A 127 5.52 -17.75 -9.65
CA ASP A 127 5.25 -19.06 -10.27
C ASP A 127 6.55 -19.70 -10.78
N GLU A 128 7.36 -18.96 -11.54
CA GLU A 128 8.65 -19.41 -12.08
C GLU A 128 9.59 -19.91 -10.98
N TYR A 129 9.62 -19.22 -9.84
CA TYR A 129 10.48 -19.56 -8.70
C TYR A 129 9.84 -20.52 -7.71
N ASP A 130 8.64 -21.03 -8.03
CA ASP A 130 7.92 -22.02 -7.20
C ASP A 130 7.69 -21.52 -5.76
N MET A 131 7.38 -20.21 -5.64
CA MET A 131 7.28 -19.58 -4.33
C MET A 131 6.03 -20.01 -3.55
N TRP A 132 4.95 -20.33 -4.23
CA TRP A 132 3.72 -20.85 -3.59
C TRP A 132 3.95 -22.15 -2.83
N ASN A 133 4.64 -23.12 -3.47
CA ASN A 133 5.01 -24.37 -2.80
C ASN A 133 6.05 -24.14 -1.70
N TYR A 134 6.98 -23.21 -1.92
CA TYR A 134 7.98 -22.85 -0.92
C TYR A 134 7.34 -22.30 0.36
N VAL A 135 6.42 -21.33 0.27
CA VAL A 135 5.76 -20.76 1.45
C VAL A 135 4.79 -21.74 2.11
N ALA A 136 4.13 -22.60 1.33
CA ALA A 136 3.31 -23.68 1.87
C ALA A 136 4.14 -24.68 2.69
N LYS A 137 5.34 -25.04 2.20
CA LYS A 137 6.29 -25.85 2.97
C LYS A 137 6.78 -25.13 4.22
N ALA A 138 7.16 -23.87 4.12
CA ALA A 138 7.59 -23.07 5.28
C ALA A 138 6.51 -23.01 6.37
N LYS A 139 5.23 -22.94 5.97
CA LYS A 139 4.09 -23.02 6.89
C LYS A 139 3.97 -24.39 7.53
N ALA A 140 4.13 -25.46 6.76
CA ALA A 140 4.11 -26.83 7.29
C ALA A 140 5.27 -27.11 8.25
N ASP A 141 6.45 -26.54 8.00
CA ASP A 141 7.64 -26.63 8.82
C ASP A 141 7.56 -25.76 10.11
N GLY A 142 6.52 -24.90 10.24
CA GLY A 142 6.32 -24.00 11.39
C GLY A 142 7.13 -22.71 11.37
N LEU A 143 7.83 -22.42 10.26
CA LEU A 143 8.58 -21.17 10.10
C LEU A 143 7.67 -19.97 9.83
N VAL A 144 6.44 -20.20 9.34
CA VAL A 144 5.43 -19.21 9.02
C VAL A 144 4.06 -19.70 9.53
N ARG A 145 3.28 -18.82 10.17
CA ARG A 145 1.94 -19.17 10.66
C ARG A 145 0.85 -18.93 9.63
N HIS A 146 0.87 -17.76 8.99
CA HIS A 146 -0.09 -17.35 7.98
C HIS A 146 0.62 -16.91 6.70
N VAL A 147 0.12 -17.33 5.55
CA VAL A 147 0.65 -16.97 4.23
C VAL A 147 -0.38 -16.14 3.48
N GLY A 148 0.07 -15.03 2.92
CA GLY A 148 -0.74 -14.14 2.08
C GLY A 148 0.10 -13.47 1.01
N PHE A 149 -0.47 -12.47 0.37
CA PHE A 149 0.26 -11.62 -0.56
C PHE A 149 -0.20 -10.17 -0.45
N SER A 150 0.63 -9.23 -0.91
CA SER A 150 0.25 -7.84 -1.13
C SER A 150 0.16 -7.54 -2.62
N MET A 151 -0.73 -6.61 -2.98
CA MET A 151 -0.99 -6.27 -4.37
C MET A 151 -1.33 -4.79 -4.52
N HIS A 152 -0.82 -4.16 -5.61
CA HIS A 152 -1.18 -2.82 -6.08
C HIS A 152 -1.71 -2.92 -7.52
N ASP A 153 -2.76 -3.70 -7.73
CA ASP A 153 -3.35 -3.97 -9.05
C ASP A 153 -4.89 -4.03 -8.91
N GLY A 154 -5.60 -4.17 -10.02
CA GLY A 154 -7.06 -4.15 -10.06
C GLY A 154 -7.73 -5.46 -9.61
N PRO A 155 -9.07 -5.44 -9.48
CA PRO A 155 -9.85 -6.57 -8.98
C PRO A 155 -9.79 -7.80 -9.89
N GLU A 156 -9.60 -7.63 -11.18
CA GLU A 156 -9.47 -8.74 -12.13
C GLU A 156 -8.21 -9.57 -11.82
N THR A 157 -7.08 -8.91 -11.59
CA THR A 157 -5.82 -9.57 -11.19
C THR A 157 -5.97 -10.26 -9.83
N LEU A 158 -6.66 -9.63 -8.88
CA LEU A 158 -6.93 -10.22 -7.57
C LEU A 158 -7.77 -11.50 -7.69
N GLU A 159 -8.82 -11.48 -8.52
CA GLU A 159 -9.67 -12.63 -8.80
C GLU A 159 -8.87 -13.80 -9.40
N GLU A 160 -8.00 -13.50 -10.39
CA GLU A 160 -7.14 -14.50 -11.02
C GLU A 160 -6.20 -15.15 -9.99
N ILE A 161 -5.53 -14.36 -9.17
CA ILE A 161 -4.59 -14.87 -8.15
C ILE A 161 -5.33 -15.70 -7.11
N LEU A 162 -6.46 -15.23 -6.57
CA LEU A 162 -7.22 -15.95 -5.54
C LEU A 162 -7.88 -17.21 -6.06
N THR A 163 -8.24 -17.24 -7.34
CA THR A 163 -8.75 -18.46 -7.99
C THR A 163 -7.63 -19.50 -8.17
N ALA A 164 -6.43 -19.07 -8.55
CA ALA A 164 -5.29 -19.95 -8.74
C ALA A 164 -4.70 -20.45 -7.39
N HIS A 165 -4.76 -19.61 -6.34
CA HIS A 165 -4.15 -19.85 -5.03
C HIS A 165 -5.15 -19.70 -3.89
N PRO A 166 -6.20 -20.55 -3.83
CA PRO A 166 -7.21 -20.48 -2.77
C PRO A 166 -6.68 -20.85 -1.37
N GLU A 167 -5.47 -21.40 -1.29
CA GLU A 167 -4.81 -21.78 -0.05
C GLU A 167 -4.27 -20.61 0.78
N VAL A 168 -4.13 -19.40 0.22
CA VAL A 168 -3.68 -18.24 0.98
C VAL A 168 -4.65 -17.88 2.11
N ASP A 169 -4.14 -17.43 3.24
CA ASP A 169 -4.93 -17.16 4.42
C ASP A 169 -5.56 -15.76 4.42
N PHE A 170 -4.88 -14.77 3.82
CA PHE A 170 -5.27 -13.35 3.82
C PHE A 170 -4.68 -12.61 2.62
N VAL A 171 -5.13 -11.38 2.40
CA VAL A 171 -4.57 -10.47 1.40
C VAL A 171 -4.25 -9.10 2.00
N GLN A 172 -3.25 -8.39 1.46
CA GLN A 172 -2.93 -7.02 1.83
C GLN A 172 -3.19 -6.11 0.63
N LEU A 173 -4.15 -5.19 0.77
CA LEU A 173 -4.66 -4.34 -0.32
C LEU A 173 -4.52 -2.86 0.00
N GLN A 174 -4.31 -2.05 -1.04
CA GLN A 174 -4.38 -0.60 -0.97
C GLN A 174 -5.83 -0.16 -0.85
N VAL A 175 -6.20 0.44 0.29
CA VAL A 175 -7.57 0.91 0.54
C VAL A 175 -7.56 2.23 1.28
N ASN A 176 -8.22 3.24 0.72
CA ASN A 176 -8.53 4.51 1.37
C ASN A 176 -9.75 5.15 0.68
N TYR A 177 -10.29 6.22 1.25
CA TYR A 177 -11.51 6.84 0.72
C TYR A 177 -11.33 7.47 -0.67
N LEU A 178 -10.12 7.92 -1.04
CA LEU A 178 -9.86 8.55 -2.34
C LEU A 178 -9.72 7.49 -3.46
N ASP A 179 -9.17 6.32 -3.13
CA ASP A 179 -8.98 5.19 -4.05
C ASP A 179 -10.20 4.27 -4.12
N TRP A 180 -11.24 4.52 -3.30
CA TRP A 180 -12.39 3.63 -3.15
C TRP A 180 -13.08 3.32 -4.47
N ASP A 181 -13.38 4.36 -5.26
CA ASP A 181 -13.98 4.30 -6.59
C ASP A 181 -13.05 4.82 -7.71
N ASP A 182 -11.74 4.90 -7.43
CA ASP A 182 -10.73 5.28 -8.40
C ASP A 182 -10.67 4.26 -9.55
N PRO A 183 -10.64 4.69 -10.82
CA PRO A 183 -10.72 3.76 -11.96
C PRO A 183 -9.52 2.84 -12.12
N VAL A 184 -8.41 3.13 -11.44
CA VAL A 184 -7.17 2.33 -11.48
C VAL A 184 -7.12 1.36 -10.31
N THR A 185 -7.18 1.89 -9.09
CA THR A 185 -7.01 1.11 -7.85
C THR A 185 -8.26 0.29 -7.54
N GLN A 186 -9.46 0.84 -7.77
CA GLN A 186 -10.75 0.19 -7.59
C GLN A 186 -10.87 -0.55 -6.24
N SER A 187 -10.48 0.13 -5.14
CA SER A 187 -10.38 -0.50 -3.82
C SER A 187 -11.67 -1.18 -3.37
N ALA A 188 -12.83 -0.58 -3.69
CA ALA A 188 -14.15 -1.17 -3.37
C ALA A 188 -14.32 -2.55 -4.00
N ARG A 189 -14.04 -2.68 -5.29
CA ARG A 189 -14.14 -3.95 -6.02
C ARG A 189 -13.11 -4.98 -5.54
N CYS A 190 -11.90 -4.54 -5.20
CA CYS A 190 -10.91 -5.44 -4.61
C CYS A 190 -11.38 -5.99 -3.25
N MET A 191 -12.03 -5.17 -2.41
CA MET A 191 -12.64 -5.64 -1.16
C MET A 191 -13.77 -6.65 -1.41
N GLU A 192 -14.61 -6.43 -2.43
CA GLU A 192 -15.68 -7.38 -2.83
C GLU A 192 -15.10 -8.73 -3.28
N VAL A 193 -14.06 -8.73 -4.11
CA VAL A 193 -13.35 -9.94 -4.55
C VAL A 193 -12.78 -10.69 -3.36
N ALA A 194 -12.05 -10.01 -2.46
CA ALA A 194 -11.49 -10.64 -1.25
C ALA A 194 -12.60 -11.28 -0.39
N ALA A 195 -13.74 -10.58 -0.21
CA ALA A 195 -14.88 -11.08 0.54
C ALA A 195 -15.52 -12.31 -0.13
N ALA A 196 -15.66 -12.32 -1.47
CA ALA A 196 -16.20 -13.45 -2.22
C ALA A 196 -15.34 -14.73 -2.06
N HIS A 197 -14.01 -14.56 -1.96
CA HIS A 197 -13.08 -15.65 -1.66
C HIS A 197 -12.91 -15.94 -0.15
N GLY A 198 -13.65 -15.23 0.72
CA GLY A 198 -13.57 -15.40 2.18
C GLY A 198 -12.23 -15.02 2.78
N LYS A 199 -11.49 -14.09 2.17
CA LYS A 199 -10.18 -13.66 2.63
C LYS A 199 -10.29 -12.38 3.46
N PRO A 200 -9.78 -12.38 4.71
CA PRO A 200 -9.64 -11.15 5.47
C PRO A 200 -8.59 -10.25 4.82
N VAL A 201 -8.79 -8.94 4.96
CA VAL A 201 -7.95 -7.92 4.33
C VAL A 201 -7.12 -7.19 5.38
N ILE A 202 -5.82 -7.09 5.14
CA ILE A 202 -4.94 -6.13 5.78
C ILE A 202 -4.91 -4.89 4.89
N ILE A 203 -5.27 -3.74 5.44
CA ILE A 203 -5.27 -2.49 4.66
C ILE A 203 -3.89 -1.85 4.72
N MET A 204 -3.27 -1.63 3.55
CA MET A 204 -2.13 -0.76 3.36
C MET A 204 -2.55 0.55 2.68
N GLU A 205 -1.72 1.58 2.76
CA GLU A 205 -1.95 2.92 2.19
C GLU A 205 -3.27 3.60 2.66
N PRO A 206 -3.69 3.45 3.92
CA PRO A 206 -4.92 4.08 4.42
C PRO A 206 -4.88 5.60 4.30
N VAL A 207 -3.69 6.20 4.44
CA VAL A 207 -3.44 7.64 4.25
C VAL A 207 -2.74 7.97 2.93
N ARG A 208 -2.72 7.01 1.99
CA ARG A 208 -2.15 7.17 0.64
C ARG A 208 -0.75 7.79 0.65
N GLY A 209 0.18 7.13 1.34
CA GLY A 209 1.56 7.59 1.48
C GLY A 209 1.73 8.89 2.30
N GLY A 210 0.74 9.27 3.10
CA GLY A 210 0.73 10.48 3.92
C GLY A 210 -0.07 11.65 3.31
N ARG A 211 -0.58 11.53 2.08
CA ARG A 211 -1.32 12.60 1.40
C ARG A 211 -2.65 12.89 2.02
N LEU A 212 -3.35 11.86 2.47
CA LEU A 212 -4.62 12.05 3.17
C LEU A 212 -4.43 12.53 4.63
N ALA A 213 -3.18 12.64 5.09
CA ALA A 213 -2.80 13.31 6.33
C ALA A 213 -2.39 14.77 6.11
N ASN A 214 -2.17 15.19 4.85
CA ASN A 214 -1.76 16.53 4.45
C ASN A 214 -2.51 16.91 3.16
N LEU A 215 -3.80 17.12 3.29
CA LEU A 215 -4.66 17.45 2.15
C LEU A 215 -4.43 18.89 1.67
N PRO A 216 -4.60 19.15 0.35
CA PRO A 216 -4.80 20.52 -0.14
C PRO A 216 -5.93 21.24 0.61
N GLU A 217 -5.79 22.58 0.76
CA GLU A 217 -6.72 23.40 1.55
C GLU A 217 -8.19 23.15 1.20
N ARG A 218 -8.52 22.95 -0.08
CA ARG A 218 -9.89 22.70 -0.55
C ARG A 218 -10.51 21.43 0.05
N GLY A 219 -9.73 20.38 0.30
CA GLY A 219 -10.19 19.15 0.96
C GLY A 219 -10.12 19.25 2.48
N ALA A 220 -9.01 19.81 2.99
CA ALA A 220 -8.79 20.01 4.41
C ALA A 220 -9.89 20.85 5.08
N ALA A 221 -10.30 21.96 4.43
CA ALA A 221 -11.34 22.83 4.94
C ALA A 221 -12.70 22.14 5.12
N VAL A 222 -13.04 21.18 4.26
CA VAL A 222 -14.29 20.41 4.38
C VAL A 222 -14.28 19.53 5.62
N LEU A 223 -13.17 18.81 5.86
CA LEU A 223 -13.04 17.94 7.04
C LEU A 223 -12.97 18.77 8.33
N ALA A 224 -12.22 19.87 8.34
CA ALA A 224 -12.11 20.77 9.48
C ALA A 224 -13.44 21.46 9.83
N ALA A 225 -14.31 21.70 8.85
CA ALA A 225 -15.66 22.24 9.11
C ALA A 225 -16.57 21.21 9.79
N ALA A 226 -16.35 19.91 9.59
CA ALA A 226 -17.12 18.84 10.21
C ALA A 226 -16.60 18.50 11.62
N ASP A 227 -15.28 18.47 11.81
CA ASP A 227 -14.63 18.26 13.10
C ASP A 227 -13.26 18.96 13.11
N PRO A 228 -13.14 20.14 13.72
CA PRO A 228 -11.91 20.92 13.74
C PRO A 228 -10.80 20.31 14.62
N ASP A 229 -11.13 19.39 15.51
CA ASP A 229 -10.19 18.76 16.44
C ASP A 229 -9.63 17.43 15.88
N ALA A 230 -10.25 16.88 14.84
CA ALA A 230 -9.83 15.65 14.22
C ALA A 230 -8.66 15.88 13.25
N SER A 231 -7.59 15.08 13.37
CA SER A 231 -6.52 15.07 12.37
C SER A 231 -7.02 14.57 11.01
N GLN A 232 -6.45 15.06 9.91
CA GLN A 232 -6.81 14.57 8.57
C GLN A 232 -6.55 13.05 8.43
N ALA A 233 -5.49 12.55 9.05
CA ALA A 233 -5.18 11.12 9.08
C ALA A 233 -6.28 10.30 9.76
N SER A 234 -6.88 10.83 10.84
CA SER A 234 -7.94 10.14 11.58
C SER A 234 -9.16 9.85 10.72
N TRP A 235 -9.54 10.75 9.81
CA TRP A 235 -10.64 10.53 8.86
C TRP A 235 -10.38 9.33 7.95
N ALA A 236 -9.16 9.22 7.45
CA ALA A 236 -8.77 8.12 6.57
C ALA A 236 -8.71 6.77 7.33
N TYR A 237 -8.20 6.76 8.56
CA TYR A 237 -8.20 5.55 9.38
C TYR A 237 -9.62 5.12 9.75
N ARG A 238 -10.48 6.05 10.18
CA ARG A 238 -11.88 5.76 10.55
C ARG A 238 -12.67 5.23 9.37
N PHE A 239 -12.45 5.75 8.15
CA PHE A 239 -13.02 5.18 6.93
C PHE A 239 -12.63 3.69 6.76
N CYS A 240 -11.35 3.38 6.87
CA CYS A 240 -10.85 2.01 6.72
C CYS A 240 -11.36 1.05 7.82
N LEU A 241 -11.48 1.54 9.06
CA LEU A 241 -11.94 0.75 10.21
C LEU A 241 -13.40 0.33 10.11
N ASP A 242 -14.22 1.11 9.41
CA ASP A 242 -15.63 0.83 9.20
C ASP A 242 -15.92 -0.22 8.11
N LEU A 243 -14.90 -0.60 7.35
CA LEU A 243 -15.09 -1.55 6.24
C LEU A 243 -15.21 -2.98 6.76
N PRO A 244 -16.13 -3.78 6.21
CA PRO A 244 -16.26 -5.19 6.57
C PRO A 244 -15.06 -6.00 6.07
N GLY A 245 -14.74 -7.09 6.76
CA GLY A 245 -13.67 -8.02 6.34
C GLY A 245 -12.26 -7.54 6.63
N VAL A 246 -12.09 -6.36 7.23
CA VAL A 246 -10.78 -5.81 7.60
C VAL A 246 -10.22 -6.55 8.83
N LEU A 247 -9.04 -7.12 8.67
CA LEU A 247 -8.28 -7.73 9.76
C LEU A 247 -7.57 -6.65 10.60
N THR A 248 -6.74 -5.86 9.95
CA THR A 248 -6.00 -4.74 10.55
C THR A 248 -5.74 -3.64 9.52
N VAL A 249 -5.53 -2.41 9.99
CA VAL A 249 -5.19 -1.24 9.16
C VAL A 249 -3.76 -0.82 9.49
N LEU A 250 -2.88 -0.79 8.51
CA LEU A 250 -1.48 -0.44 8.71
C LEU A 250 -1.32 1.08 8.80
N ALA A 251 -0.90 1.56 9.94
CA ALA A 251 -0.55 2.96 10.15
C ALA A 251 0.97 3.12 10.20
N GLY A 252 1.54 3.80 9.20
CA GLY A 252 2.92 4.27 9.24
C GLY A 252 3.04 5.50 10.13
N ALA A 253 4.15 5.64 10.83
CA ALA A 253 4.49 6.84 11.58
C ALA A 253 6.01 7.05 11.55
N SER A 254 6.42 8.30 11.28
CA SER A 254 7.83 8.71 11.31
C SER A 254 8.18 9.50 12.56
N THR A 255 7.19 9.82 13.39
CA THR A 255 7.38 10.53 14.66
C THR A 255 6.51 9.94 15.76
N LEU A 256 6.93 10.15 17.01
CA LEU A 256 6.15 9.74 18.19
C LEU A 256 4.79 10.47 18.26
N GLU A 257 4.70 11.70 17.76
CA GLU A 257 3.44 12.46 17.70
C GLU A 257 2.45 11.80 16.75
N GLN A 258 2.87 11.44 15.53
CA GLN A 258 2.03 10.70 14.58
C GLN A 258 1.57 9.36 15.15
N MET A 259 2.46 8.64 15.87
CA MET A 259 2.11 7.39 16.53
C MET A 259 1.01 7.62 17.58
N ARG A 260 1.10 8.67 18.39
CA ARG A 260 0.10 9.01 19.42
C ARG A 260 -1.24 9.37 18.83
N ASP A 261 -1.26 10.16 17.77
CA ASP A 261 -2.48 10.50 17.02
C ASP A 261 -3.16 9.27 16.44
N ASN A 262 -2.38 8.41 15.76
CA ASN A 262 -2.86 7.14 15.23
C ASN A 262 -3.47 6.28 16.36
N MET A 263 -2.74 6.07 17.46
CA MET A 263 -3.22 5.27 18.60
C MET A 263 -4.50 5.85 19.21
N ALA A 264 -4.60 7.18 19.35
CA ALA A 264 -5.79 7.84 19.88
C ALA A 264 -7.00 7.59 18.98
N THR A 265 -6.82 7.71 17.65
CA THR A 265 -7.87 7.42 16.65
C THR A 265 -8.40 6.00 16.77
N PHE A 266 -7.53 5.01 16.88
CA PHE A 266 -7.95 3.61 16.96
C PHE A 266 -8.58 3.25 18.32
N GLN A 267 -8.09 3.82 19.42
CA GLN A 267 -8.65 3.59 20.76
C GLN A 267 -10.01 4.23 20.96
N SER A 268 -10.25 5.39 20.33
CA SER A 268 -11.53 6.13 20.41
C SER A 268 -12.47 5.80 19.26
N HIS A 269 -12.13 4.84 18.38
CA HIS A 269 -12.92 4.55 17.19
C HIS A 269 -14.38 4.23 17.53
N ALA A 270 -15.25 4.96 16.85
CA ALA A 270 -16.68 4.69 16.73
C ALA A 270 -17.03 4.71 15.23
N PRO A 271 -18.03 3.94 14.80
CA PRO A 271 -18.48 3.97 13.41
C PRO A 271 -18.82 5.40 12.95
N LEU A 272 -18.41 5.72 11.71
CA LEU A 272 -18.71 7.02 11.11
C LEU A 272 -20.20 7.23 11.01
N THR A 273 -20.67 8.37 11.51
CA THR A 273 -22.04 8.83 11.31
C THR A 273 -22.32 9.18 9.84
N GLU A 274 -23.58 9.32 9.47
CA GLU A 274 -23.96 9.75 8.12
C GLU A 274 -23.38 11.15 7.78
N ALA A 275 -23.35 12.06 8.74
CA ALA A 275 -22.77 13.39 8.57
C ALA A 275 -21.26 13.33 8.32
N GLU A 276 -20.54 12.47 9.03
CA GLU A 276 -19.09 12.27 8.85
C GLU A 276 -18.76 11.59 7.52
N ARG A 277 -19.57 10.63 7.08
CA ARG A 277 -19.45 10.05 5.72
C ARG A 277 -19.68 11.12 4.66
N GLY A 278 -20.70 11.97 4.84
CA GLY A 278 -20.95 13.12 3.96
C GLY A 278 -19.81 14.13 3.94
N ALA A 279 -19.08 14.31 5.04
CA ALA A 279 -17.89 15.16 5.07
C ALA A 279 -16.72 14.54 4.26
N ILE A 280 -16.51 13.23 4.36
CA ILE A 280 -15.53 12.52 3.52
C ILE A 280 -15.89 12.63 2.04
N ASP A 281 -17.17 12.41 1.68
CA ASP A 281 -17.65 12.55 0.29
C ASP A 281 -17.45 13.99 -0.22
N GLY A 282 -17.74 14.99 0.63
CA GLY A 282 -17.50 16.39 0.35
C GLY A 282 -16.01 16.71 0.12
N ALA A 283 -15.13 16.14 0.95
CA ALA A 283 -13.68 16.28 0.76
C ALA A 283 -13.20 15.65 -0.54
N ILE A 284 -13.68 14.45 -0.88
CA ILE A 284 -13.40 13.79 -2.17
C ILE A 284 -13.85 14.67 -3.33
N ALA A 285 -15.08 15.19 -3.28
CA ALA A 285 -15.60 16.08 -4.31
C ALA A 285 -14.77 17.36 -4.46
N ALA A 286 -14.35 17.96 -3.33
CA ALA A 286 -13.49 19.15 -3.34
C ALA A 286 -12.09 18.83 -3.91
N LEU A 287 -11.49 17.68 -3.57
CA LEU A 287 -10.21 17.25 -4.11
C LEU A 287 -10.27 17.01 -5.62
N ARG A 288 -11.39 16.45 -6.10
CA ARG A 288 -11.63 16.16 -7.51
C ARG A 288 -12.26 17.34 -8.30
N SER A 289 -12.45 18.51 -7.67
CA SER A 289 -13.05 19.69 -8.33
C SER A 289 -12.14 20.42 -9.30
N VAL A 290 -10.93 19.91 -9.54
CA VAL A 290 -9.99 20.39 -10.55
C VAL A 290 -10.23 19.67 -11.87
N ASP A 291 -9.81 20.30 -12.99
CA ASP A 291 -9.90 19.69 -14.32
C ASP A 291 -9.07 18.42 -14.41
N LEU A 292 -9.73 17.28 -14.29
CA LEU A 292 -9.12 15.96 -14.40
C LEU A 292 -9.24 15.43 -15.83
N ILE A 293 -8.22 14.72 -16.27
CA ILE A 293 -8.22 13.97 -17.52
C ILE A 293 -9.25 12.84 -17.35
N PRO A 294 -10.27 12.69 -18.20
CA PRO A 294 -11.34 11.71 -18.03
C PRO A 294 -10.91 10.29 -18.43
N CYS A 295 -9.73 9.86 -18.04
CA CYS A 295 -9.18 8.54 -18.32
C CYS A 295 -9.85 7.48 -17.45
N THR A 296 -10.48 6.47 -18.07
CA THR A 296 -11.15 5.35 -17.39
C THR A 296 -10.27 4.11 -17.27
N ASN A 297 -8.99 4.21 -17.59
CA ASN A 297 -8.02 3.10 -17.55
C ASN A 297 -8.42 1.86 -18.42
N CYS A 298 -9.21 2.05 -19.46
CA CYS A 298 -9.71 0.93 -20.29
C CYS A 298 -8.62 0.22 -21.14
N GLY A 299 -7.43 0.80 -21.28
CA GLY A 299 -6.25 0.19 -21.91
C GLY A 299 -6.27 0.07 -23.43
N TYR A 300 -7.32 0.55 -24.14
CA TYR A 300 -7.37 0.45 -25.61
C TYR A 300 -6.20 1.18 -26.28
N CYS A 301 -5.78 2.32 -25.74
CA CYS A 301 -4.66 3.11 -26.26
C CYS A 301 -3.28 2.41 -26.12
N VAL A 302 -3.15 1.41 -25.24
CA VAL A 302 -1.87 0.73 -24.98
C VAL A 302 -1.60 -0.38 -25.98
N LYS A 303 -2.65 -1.11 -26.40
CA LYS A 303 -2.54 -2.31 -27.25
C LYS A 303 -1.87 -2.02 -28.59
N ASP A 304 -2.18 -0.88 -29.18
CA ASP A 304 -1.73 -0.49 -30.51
C ASP A 304 -0.66 0.61 -30.48
N CYS A 305 -0.11 0.92 -29.30
CA CYS A 305 1.00 1.87 -29.17
C CYS A 305 2.31 1.22 -29.64
N PRO A 306 2.94 1.69 -30.75
CA PRO A 306 4.14 1.05 -31.30
C PRO A 306 5.35 1.17 -30.35
N GLU A 307 5.39 2.18 -29.49
CA GLU A 307 6.48 2.44 -28.55
C GLU A 307 6.21 1.93 -27.14
N GLY A 308 5.04 1.30 -26.91
CA GLY A 308 4.68 0.70 -25.63
C GLY A 308 4.53 1.72 -24.49
N VAL A 309 4.15 2.97 -24.79
CA VAL A 309 3.98 4.03 -23.79
C VAL A 309 2.91 3.63 -22.81
N LYS A 310 3.20 3.80 -21.49
CA LYS A 310 2.27 3.51 -20.39
C LYS A 310 1.24 4.65 -20.24
N ILE A 311 0.45 4.89 -21.31
CA ILE A 311 -0.47 6.02 -21.43
C ILE A 311 -1.42 6.19 -20.23
N PRO A 312 -2.16 5.16 -19.77
CA PRO A 312 -3.05 5.31 -18.62
C PRO A 312 -2.31 5.70 -17.34
N ILE A 313 -1.07 5.24 -17.16
CA ILE A 313 -0.24 5.59 -16.00
C ILE A 313 0.06 7.10 -16.02
N ALA A 314 0.49 7.64 -17.18
CA ALA A 314 0.76 9.07 -17.32
C ALA A 314 -0.51 9.90 -17.03
N MET A 315 -1.66 9.56 -17.61
CA MET A 315 -2.94 10.26 -17.38
C MET A 315 -3.33 10.26 -15.89
N ASN A 316 -3.23 9.11 -15.24
CA ASN A 316 -3.62 8.98 -13.86
C ASN A 316 -2.67 9.70 -12.89
N LEU A 317 -1.38 9.73 -13.20
CA LEU A 317 -0.41 10.44 -12.36
C LEU A 317 -0.51 11.96 -12.54
N LEU A 318 -0.83 12.47 -13.73
CA LEU A 318 -1.21 13.88 -13.91
C LEU A 318 -2.45 14.23 -13.08
N ASN A 319 -3.48 13.38 -13.08
CA ASN A 319 -4.65 13.56 -12.24
C ASN A 319 -4.31 13.50 -10.73
N LEU A 320 -3.43 12.61 -10.35
CA LEU A 320 -2.96 12.51 -8.96
C LEU A 320 -2.25 13.78 -8.53
N GLU A 321 -1.33 14.31 -9.34
CA GLU A 321 -0.65 15.57 -9.08
C GLU A 321 -1.65 16.72 -8.89
N LYS A 322 -2.59 16.89 -9.82
CA LYS A 322 -3.66 17.91 -9.72
C LYS A 322 -4.53 17.74 -8.46
N THR A 323 -4.79 16.51 -8.07
CA THR A 323 -5.64 16.19 -6.90
C THR A 323 -4.92 16.41 -5.57
N THR A 324 -3.63 16.07 -5.51
CA THR A 324 -2.85 16.05 -4.24
C THR A 324 -1.90 17.23 -4.10
N GLU A 325 -1.59 17.96 -5.18
CA GLU A 325 -0.62 19.06 -5.22
C GLU A 325 0.80 18.64 -4.74
N ASP A 326 1.15 17.36 -4.89
CA ASP A 326 2.42 16.78 -4.44
C ASP A 326 3.24 16.26 -5.62
N ASN A 327 3.96 17.17 -6.27
CA ASN A 327 4.70 16.89 -7.50
C ASN A 327 5.88 15.93 -7.28
N GLU A 328 6.58 16.04 -6.16
CA GLU A 328 7.78 15.22 -5.90
C GLU A 328 7.43 13.73 -5.79
N PHE A 329 6.40 13.42 -5.02
CA PHE A 329 5.96 12.03 -4.90
C PHE A 329 5.41 11.47 -6.20
N VAL A 330 4.59 12.25 -6.92
CA VAL A 330 4.01 11.77 -8.17
C VAL A 330 5.09 11.51 -9.21
N ARG A 331 6.13 12.35 -9.25
CA ARG A 331 7.34 12.14 -10.05
C ARG A 331 8.06 10.84 -9.68
N GLY A 332 8.19 10.55 -8.39
CA GLY A 332 8.75 9.28 -7.89
C GLY A 332 7.92 8.06 -8.29
N LEU A 333 6.58 8.16 -8.24
CA LEU A 333 5.68 7.10 -8.72
C LEU A 333 5.80 6.89 -10.22
N TYR A 334 5.87 7.98 -10.99
CA TYR A 334 5.97 7.92 -12.44
C TYR A 334 7.26 7.22 -12.87
N SER A 335 8.40 7.59 -12.28
CA SER A 335 9.69 6.99 -12.59
C SER A 335 9.71 5.47 -12.35
N TRP A 336 8.93 4.97 -11.42
CA TRP A 336 8.79 3.54 -11.15
C TRP A 336 7.73 2.87 -12.04
N GLN A 337 6.52 3.42 -12.14
CA GLN A 337 5.40 2.77 -12.85
C GLN A 337 5.52 2.87 -14.37
N ALA A 338 6.08 3.96 -14.88
CA ALA A 338 6.27 4.20 -16.30
C ALA A 338 7.65 3.79 -16.84
N ALA A 339 8.53 3.19 -16.02
CA ALA A 339 9.92 2.88 -16.36
C ALA A 339 10.11 2.14 -17.70
N GLU A 340 9.22 1.20 -18.04
CA GLU A 340 9.29 0.43 -19.28
C GLU A 340 8.79 1.20 -20.52
N GLY A 341 7.90 2.18 -20.32
CA GLY A 341 7.27 2.95 -21.39
C GLY A 341 6.95 4.38 -20.98
N PRO A 342 7.97 5.24 -20.71
CA PRO A 342 7.78 6.63 -20.35
C PRO A 342 7.14 7.45 -21.48
N ALA A 343 6.54 8.58 -21.13
CA ALA A 343 5.85 9.47 -22.06
C ALA A 343 6.77 10.01 -23.17
N SER A 344 8.05 10.22 -22.85
CA SER A 344 9.06 10.67 -23.83
C SER A 344 9.30 9.72 -25.01
N LYS A 345 8.88 8.46 -24.90
CA LYS A 345 8.89 7.53 -26.05
C LYS A 345 7.79 7.82 -27.08
N CYS A 346 6.85 8.73 -26.78
CA CYS A 346 5.75 9.02 -27.71
C CYS A 346 6.25 9.63 -29.01
N ILE A 347 5.94 8.97 -30.14
CA ILE A 347 6.25 9.45 -31.49
C ILE A 347 5.10 10.26 -32.11
N GLN A 348 4.08 10.60 -31.33
CA GLN A 348 2.93 11.41 -31.74
C GLN A 348 2.16 10.87 -32.97
N CYS A 349 2.04 9.55 -33.09
CA CYS A 349 1.42 8.89 -34.25
C CYS A 349 -0.13 9.00 -34.28
N GLY A 350 -0.78 9.44 -33.20
CA GLY A 350 -2.23 9.63 -33.09
C GLY A 350 -3.06 8.35 -32.90
N THR A 351 -2.47 7.16 -32.94
CA THR A 351 -3.21 5.88 -32.85
C THR A 351 -3.99 5.78 -31.53
N CYS A 352 -3.41 6.22 -30.43
CA CYS A 352 -4.02 6.17 -29.10
C CYS A 352 -5.25 7.06 -28.97
N GLU A 353 -5.25 8.25 -29.60
CA GLU A 353 -6.38 9.20 -29.61
C GLU A 353 -7.54 8.67 -30.45
N ALA A 354 -7.23 8.08 -31.61
CA ALA A 354 -8.23 7.45 -32.47
C ALA A 354 -8.96 6.27 -31.79
N MET A 355 -8.29 5.60 -30.83
CA MET A 355 -8.84 4.46 -30.10
C MET A 355 -9.49 4.85 -28.78
N CYS A 356 -9.34 6.10 -28.32
CA CYS A 356 -9.81 6.53 -27.02
C CYS A 356 -11.34 6.73 -26.99
N PRO A 357 -12.11 5.94 -26.19
CA PRO A 357 -13.56 6.11 -26.12
C PRO A 357 -13.98 7.40 -25.40
N GLN A 358 -13.04 8.07 -24.68
CA GLN A 358 -13.26 9.33 -23.98
C GLN A 358 -12.81 10.55 -24.80
N SER A 359 -12.29 10.35 -26.02
CA SER A 359 -11.78 11.42 -26.89
C SER A 359 -10.78 12.35 -26.22
N ILE A 360 -9.85 11.76 -25.45
CA ILE A 360 -8.80 12.49 -24.74
C ILE A 360 -7.71 12.90 -25.73
N ASP A 361 -7.23 14.15 -25.65
CA ASP A 361 -6.05 14.65 -26.36
C ASP A 361 -4.77 14.07 -25.70
N ILE A 362 -4.56 12.77 -25.95
CA ILE A 362 -3.53 11.96 -25.24
C ILE A 362 -2.12 12.48 -25.49
N ILE A 363 -1.82 12.93 -26.72
CA ILE A 363 -0.49 13.40 -27.11
C ILE A 363 -0.12 14.66 -26.32
N ASP A 364 -1.08 15.59 -26.16
CA ASP A 364 -0.86 16.81 -25.38
C ASP A 364 -0.60 16.49 -23.92
N HIS A 365 -1.37 15.58 -23.32
CA HIS A 365 -1.14 15.14 -21.95
C HIS A 365 0.14 14.31 -21.77
N LEU A 366 0.58 13.56 -22.77
CA LEU A 366 1.89 12.91 -22.72
C LEU A 366 3.03 13.94 -22.76
N THR A 367 2.85 15.04 -23.50
CA THR A 367 3.81 16.16 -23.49
C THR A 367 3.83 16.83 -22.12
N GLU A 368 2.66 17.09 -21.51
CA GLU A 368 2.53 17.57 -20.13
C GLU A 368 3.24 16.62 -19.15
N ALA A 369 3.07 15.31 -19.30
CA ALA A 369 3.72 14.32 -18.43
C ALA A 369 5.25 14.32 -18.55
N VAL A 370 5.80 14.54 -19.75
CA VAL A 370 7.24 14.69 -19.95
C VAL A 370 7.77 15.93 -19.20
N GLU A 371 7.09 17.07 -19.34
CA GLU A 371 7.48 18.31 -18.67
C GLU A 371 7.43 18.19 -17.15
N HIS A 372 6.39 17.51 -16.61
CA HIS A 372 6.16 17.39 -15.16
C HIS A 372 7.02 16.31 -14.52
N PHE A 373 7.23 15.18 -15.19
CA PHE A 373 7.79 13.98 -14.55
C PHE A 373 9.19 13.59 -15.04
N GLU A 374 9.58 14.00 -16.25
CA GLU A 374 10.85 13.57 -16.86
C GLU A 374 11.84 14.75 -17.02
N GLY A 375 11.41 15.99 -16.71
CA GLY A 375 12.18 17.22 -16.79
C GLY A 375 13.11 17.50 -15.60
#